data_914af2ac19a21d7e47c4fc4c3452b5aa
#
_entry.id   914af2ac19a21d7e47c4fc4c3452b5aa
#
_cell.length_a   1.000
_cell.length_b   1.000
_cell.length_c   1.000
_cell.angle_alpha   90.00
_cell.angle_beta   90.00
_cell.angle_gamma   90.00
#
_symmetry.space_group_name_H-M   'P 1'
#
loop_
_entity.id
_entity.type
_entity.pdbx_description
1 polymer ?
#
loop_
_entity_poly.entity_id
_entity_poly.type
_entity_poly.pdbx_seq_one_letter_code
_entity_poly.pdbx_strand_id
1 'polypeptide(L)'
;VDTQTTTITGIEMFQKTLEEGFAGDNVGILLRGVTREDIERGMVLAEPGTITPHTNFEAEVYVLTKDEGGRHTPFFTGYRPQFYVRTTDVTGAITQFTADDGTVVEMVMPGDRIKMTAELIYPVAIESGMRFAIREGGRTIGAGVVSKIVK
;
A
#
# COMPACT_ATOMS: atom_id res chain seq x y z
N VAL A 1 -5.86 -5.09 11.25
CA VAL A 1 -5.10 -5.22 12.50
C VAL A 1 -5.32 -3.95 13.30
N ASP A 2 -5.71 -4.10 14.56
CA ASP A 2 -5.92 -2.96 15.44
C ASP A 2 -4.59 -2.30 15.81
N THR A 3 -4.62 -0.99 15.97
CA THR A 3 -3.46 -0.23 16.40
C THR A 3 -3.09 -0.60 17.83
N GLN A 4 -1.84 -0.95 18.06
CA GLN A 4 -1.31 -1.28 19.37
C GLN A 4 -0.28 -0.26 19.79
N THR A 5 -0.23 0.03 21.08
CA THR A 5 0.80 0.91 21.66
C THR A 5 1.85 0.07 22.35
N THR A 6 3.11 0.34 22.06
CA THR A 6 4.25 -0.34 22.67
C THR A 6 5.35 0.65 22.97
N THR A 7 6.37 0.20 23.68
CA THR A 7 7.55 1.01 24.01
C THR A 7 8.79 0.40 23.36
N ILE A 8 9.57 1.21 22.69
CA ILE A 8 10.86 0.81 22.13
C ILE A 8 11.87 0.74 23.28
N THR A 9 12.46 -0.43 23.48
CA THR A 9 13.43 -0.67 24.55
C THR A 9 14.87 -0.75 24.08
N GLY A 10 15.10 -0.88 22.78
CA GLY A 10 16.43 -0.90 22.20
C GLY A 10 16.41 -0.79 20.69
N ILE A 11 17.48 -0.26 20.14
CA ILE A 11 17.66 -0.09 18.69
C ILE A 11 19.07 -0.57 18.33
N GLU A 12 19.17 -1.43 17.32
CA GLU A 12 20.43 -1.94 16.81
C GLU A 12 20.57 -1.71 15.32
N MET A 13 21.79 -1.39 14.88
CA MET A 13 22.15 -1.35 13.48
C MET A 13 23.57 -1.92 13.32
N PHE A 14 23.75 -2.92 12.45
CA PHE A 14 25.04 -3.61 12.24
C PHE A 14 25.68 -4.10 13.55
N GLN A 15 24.88 -4.72 14.41
CA GLN A 15 25.28 -5.25 15.73
C GLN A 15 25.76 -4.19 16.74
N LYS A 16 25.49 -2.92 16.46
CA LYS A 16 25.75 -1.83 17.39
C LYS A 16 24.47 -1.28 17.98
N THR A 17 24.45 -1.05 19.28
CA THR A 17 23.33 -0.40 19.94
C THR A 17 23.33 1.09 19.62
N LEU A 18 22.16 1.61 19.25
CA LEU A 18 21.95 3.03 18.97
C LEU A 18 21.04 3.66 20.01
N GLU A 19 21.26 4.94 20.27
CA GLU A 19 20.39 5.73 21.15
C GLU A 19 19.13 6.18 20.42
N GLU A 20 19.20 6.31 19.11
CA GLU A 20 18.17 6.88 18.26
C GLU A 20 18.15 6.21 16.89
N GLY A 21 16.95 6.07 16.30
CA GLY A 21 16.76 5.65 14.92
C GLY A 21 15.88 6.63 14.18
N PHE A 22 16.16 6.82 12.89
CA PHE A 22 15.44 7.76 12.03
C PHE A 22 14.65 7.05 10.94
N ALA A 23 13.63 7.71 10.44
CA ALA A 23 12.88 7.22 9.28
C ALA A 23 13.83 6.99 8.09
N GLY A 24 13.75 5.82 7.47
CA GLY A 24 14.65 5.40 6.40
C GLY A 24 15.83 4.55 6.85
N ASP A 25 16.12 4.49 8.14
CA ASP A 25 17.16 3.61 8.69
C ASP A 25 16.74 2.15 8.63
N ASN A 26 17.70 1.28 8.37
CA ASN A 26 17.52 -0.16 8.46
C ASN A 26 18.04 -0.65 9.82
N VAL A 27 17.12 -0.83 10.76
CA VAL A 27 17.45 -1.11 12.18
C VAL A 27 16.68 -2.30 12.72
N GLY A 28 17.25 -2.96 13.73
CA GLY A 28 16.53 -3.90 14.57
C GLY A 28 15.98 -3.16 15.78
N ILE A 29 14.70 -3.30 16.04
CA ILE A 29 14.01 -2.61 17.14
C ILE A 29 13.45 -3.62 18.12
N LEU A 30 13.74 -3.42 19.41
CA LEU A 30 13.15 -4.19 20.49
C LEU A 30 11.92 -3.48 21.03
N LEU A 31 10.81 -4.21 21.07
CA LEU A 31 9.52 -3.70 21.52
C LEU A 31 9.10 -4.39 22.81
N ARG A 32 8.53 -3.63 23.73
CA ARG A 32 8.04 -4.16 25.01
C ARG A 32 6.63 -4.72 24.86
N GLY A 33 6.40 -5.91 25.43
CA GLY A 33 5.06 -6.49 25.54
C GLY A 33 4.47 -7.03 24.26
N VAL A 34 5.26 -7.13 23.19
CA VAL A 34 4.85 -7.74 21.90
C VAL A 34 5.74 -8.93 21.59
N THR A 35 5.13 -9.99 21.06
CA THR A 35 5.82 -11.18 20.60
C THR A 35 6.05 -11.10 19.10
N ARG A 36 6.88 -12.00 18.58
CA ARG A 36 7.11 -12.12 17.13
C ARG A 36 5.81 -12.38 16.37
N GLU A 37 4.88 -13.09 16.99
CA GLU A 37 3.59 -13.46 16.38
C GLU A 37 2.63 -12.30 16.26
N ASP A 38 2.83 -11.25 17.08
CA ASP A 38 2.01 -10.04 17.06
C ASP A 38 2.42 -9.07 15.93
N ILE A 39 3.57 -9.30 15.31
CA ILE A 39 4.16 -8.41 14.31
C ILE A 39 4.21 -9.08 12.96
N GLU A 40 3.73 -8.37 11.95
CA GLU A 40 3.73 -8.84 10.57
C GLU A 40 4.40 -7.82 9.64
N ARG A 41 4.91 -8.32 8.53
CA ARG A 41 5.46 -7.46 7.48
C ARG A 41 4.38 -6.50 6.96
N GLY A 42 4.75 -5.24 6.81
CA GLY A 42 3.83 -4.19 6.38
C GLY A 42 3.27 -3.35 7.51
N MET A 43 3.46 -3.77 8.76
CA MET A 43 3.13 -2.93 9.92
C MET A 43 4.09 -1.75 10.01
N VAL A 44 3.63 -0.65 10.56
CA VAL A 44 4.36 0.61 10.65
C VAL A 44 4.45 1.04 12.10
N LEU A 45 5.66 1.40 12.53
CA LEU A 45 5.88 2.09 13.80
C LEU A 45 5.71 3.59 13.60
N ALA A 46 4.90 4.21 14.41
CA ALA A 46 4.63 5.64 14.33
C ALA A 46 4.32 6.21 15.69
N GLU A 47 4.42 7.52 15.82
CA GLU A 47 3.93 8.23 16.99
C GLU A 47 2.42 7.95 17.16
N PRO A 48 1.96 7.68 18.40
CA PRO A 48 0.56 7.39 18.64
C PRO A 48 -0.39 8.43 18.03
N GLY A 49 -1.41 7.96 17.30
CA GLY A 49 -2.43 8.79 16.68
C GLY A 49 -2.03 9.44 15.36
N THR A 50 -0.83 9.20 14.84
CA THR A 50 -0.37 9.81 13.57
C THR A 50 -0.71 8.99 12.34
N ILE A 51 -0.82 7.67 12.46
CA ILE A 51 -1.16 6.77 11.35
C ILE A 51 -2.31 5.87 11.78
N THR A 52 -3.29 5.72 10.88
CA THR A 52 -4.41 4.79 11.06
C THR A 52 -4.48 3.82 9.89
N PRO A 53 -4.87 2.56 10.11
CA PRO A 53 -5.08 1.62 9.02
C PRO A 53 -6.39 1.88 8.29
N HIS A 54 -6.39 1.66 6.97
CA HIS A 54 -7.54 1.89 6.09
C HIS A 54 -7.70 0.74 5.09
N THR A 55 -8.92 0.53 4.63
CA THR A 55 -9.24 -0.47 3.60
C THR A 55 -9.61 0.14 2.27
N ASN A 56 -10.28 1.29 2.27
CA ASN A 56 -10.85 1.88 1.05
C ASN A 56 -10.18 3.20 0.73
N PHE A 57 -9.77 3.37 -0.52
CA PHE A 57 -9.12 4.59 -0.97
C PHE A 57 -9.40 4.84 -2.45
N GLU A 58 -9.28 6.11 -2.84
CA GLU A 58 -9.24 6.54 -4.23
C GLU A 58 -7.80 6.85 -4.62
N ALA A 59 -7.43 6.54 -5.85
CA ALA A 59 -6.08 6.75 -6.35
C ALA A 59 -6.08 7.16 -7.81
N GLU A 60 -5.01 7.85 -8.22
CA GLU A 60 -4.68 8.06 -9.63
C GLU A 60 -3.67 7.01 -10.04
N VAL A 61 -3.95 6.29 -11.12
CA VAL A 61 -3.18 5.12 -11.54
C VAL A 61 -2.79 5.24 -13.01
N TYR A 62 -1.56 4.88 -13.29
CA TYR A 62 -1.06 4.63 -14.62
C TYR A 62 -0.93 3.13 -14.84
N VAL A 63 -1.56 2.63 -15.90
CA VAL A 63 -1.53 1.21 -16.28
C VAL A 63 -0.40 0.98 -17.26
N LEU A 64 0.57 0.16 -16.89
CA LEU A 64 1.74 -0.12 -17.73
C LEU A 64 1.34 -0.80 -19.03
N THR A 65 1.98 -0.39 -20.13
CA THR A 65 1.84 -1.05 -21.43
C THR A 65 2.59 -2.40 -21.42
N LYS A 66 2.30 -3.22 -22.43
CA LYS A 66 3.02 -4.48 -22.63
C LYS A 66 4.54 -4.26 -22.75
N ASP A 67 4.95 -3.22 -23.49
CA ASP A 67 6.37 -2.90 -23.68
C ASP A 67 7.07 -2.45 -22.39
N GLU A 68 6.31 -1.92 -21.45
CA GLU A 68 6.78 -1.54 -20.11
C GLU A 68 6.76 -2.71 -19.11
N GLY A 69 6.40 -3.90 -19.55
CA GLY A 69 6.30 -5.10 -18.72
C GLY A 69 4.91 -5.34 -18.12
N GLY A 70 3.93 -4.54 -18.50
CA GLY A 70 2.54 -4.67 -18.04
C GLY A 70 1.73 -5.70 -18.79
N ARG A 71 0.41 -5.62 -18.64
CA ARG A 71 -0.54 -6.47 -19.35
C ARG A 71 -0.68 -6.03 -20.82
N HIS A 72 -1.06 -6.98 -21.66
CA HIS A 72 -1.49 -6.69 -23.04
C HIS A 72 -3.03 -6.71 -23.19
N THR A 73 -3.73 -7.07 -22.11
CA THR A 73 -5.20 -7.13 -22.08
C THR A 73 -5.75 -6.09 -21.10
N PRO A 74 -6.97 -5.58 -21.32
CA PRO A 74 -7.60 -4.65 -20.39
C PRO A 74 -7.98 -5.34 -19.08
N PHE A 75 -8.23 -4.55 -18.05
CA PHE A 75 -8.93 -5.04 -16.87
C PHE A 75 -10.23 -4.31 -16.63
N PHE A 76 -11.11 -4.98 -15.88
CA PHE A 76 -12.49 -4.58 -15.70
C PHE A 76 -12.76 -4.29 -14.23
N THR A 77 -13.84 -3.57 -13.97
CA THR A 77 -14.37 -3.39 -12.61
C THR A 77 -14.54 -4.74 -11.92
N GLY A 78 -14.11 -4.83 -10.68
CA GLY A 78 -14.10 -6.08 -9.93
C GLY A 78 -12.77 -6.86 -10.01
N TYR A 79 -11.81 -6.39 -10.80
CA TYR A 79 -10.48 -6.98 -10.86
C TYR A 79 -9.81 -6.95 -9.48
N ARG A 80 -9.14 -8.04 -9.11
CA ARG A 80 -8.57 -8.25 -7.78
C ARG A 80 -7.06 -8.50 -7.85
N PRO A 81 -6.26 -7.47 -8.14
CA PRO A 81 -4.80 -7.59 -8.14
C PRO A 81 -4.24 -7.50 -6.73
N GLN A 82 -2.91 -7.59 -6.63
CA GLN A 82 -2.19 -7.26 -5.41
C GLN A 82 -1.75 -5.80 -5.45
N PHE A 83 -1.95 -5.12 -4.33
CA PHE A 83 -1.48 -3.76 -4.10
C PHE A 83 -0.22 -3.82 -3.24
N TYR A 84 0.88 -3.37 -3.80
CA TYR A 84 2.14 -3.32 -3.09
C TYR A 84 2.28 -1.96 -2.41
N VAL A 85 2.02 -1.94 -1.11
CA VAL A 85 1.98 -0.72 -0.30
C VAL A 85 3.02 -0.83 0.79
N ARG A 86 3.93 0.15 0.88
CA ARG A 86 5.08 0.09 1.80
C ARG A 86 5.86 -1.22 1.63
N THR A 87 5.91 -2.06 2.64
CA THR A 87 6.64 -3.34 2.63
C THR A 87 5.74 -4.56 2.48
N THR A 88 4.44 -4.36 2.30
CA THR A 88 3.48 -5.45 2.19
C THR A 88 2.77 -5.47 0.84
N ASP A 89 2.36 -6.64 0.42
CA ASP A 89 1.41 -6.83 -0.67
C ASP A 89 0.08 -7.28 -0.07
N VAL A 90 -0.99 -6.68 -0.54
CA VAL A 90 -2.34 -6.98 -0.09
C VAL A 90 -3.28 -7.08 -1.29
N THR A 91 -4.11 -8.12 -1.31
CA THR A 91 -5.13 -8.26 -2.33
C THR A 91 -6.23 -7.22 -2.10
N GLY A 92 -6.66 -6.58 -3.17
CA GLY A 92 -7.77 -5.65 -3.13
C GLY A 92 -8.61 -5.73 -4.38
N ALA A 93 -9.87 -5.34 -4.27
CA ALA A 93 -10.78 -5.25 -5.39
C ALA A 93 -10.83 -3.81 -5.90
N ILE A 94 -10.75 -3.64 -7.21
CA ILE A 94 -11.00 -2.35 -7.82
C ILE A 94 -12.51 -2.26 -8.07
N THR A 95 -13.17 -1.41 -7.31
CA THR A 95 -14.63 -1.32 -7.31
C THR A 95 -15.17 -0.34 -8.34
N GLN A 96 -14.36 0.63 -8.75
CA GLN A 96 -14.76 1.64 -9.72
C GLN A 96 -13.55 2.25 -10.42
N PHE A 97 -13.72 2.51 -11.72
CA PHE A 97 -12.82 3.36 -12.51
C PHE A 97 -13.54 4.64 -12.91
N THR A 98 -12.85 5.76 -12.84
CA THR A 98 -13.39 7.07 -13.23
C THR A 98 -12.41 7.77 -14.15
N ALA A 99 -12.89 8.20 -15.33
CA ALA A 99 -12.12 8.99 -16.27
C ALA A 99 -11.91 10.43 -15.75
N ASP A 100 -11.02 11.17 -16.39
CA ASP A 100 -10.68 12.54 -15.99
C ASP A 100 -11.88 13.50 -16.02
N ASP A 101 -12.84 13.24 -16.88
CA ASP A 101 -14.09 14.02 -16.99
C ASP A 101 -15.15 13.66 -15.91
N GLY A 102 -14.83 12.71 -15.03
CA GLY A 102 -15.73 12.22 -13.99
C GLY A 102 -16.64 11.08 -14.43
N THR A 103 -16.54 10.62 -15.68
CA THR A 103 -17.34 9.51 -16.17
C THR A 103 -16.87 8.18 -15.59
N VAL A 104 -17.81 7.38 -15.07
CA VAL A 104 -17.52 6.02 -14.61
C VAL A 104 -17.35 5.10 -15.82
N VAL A 105 -16.25 4.36 -15.86
CA VAL A 105 -15.96 3.39 -16.92
C VAL A 105 -15.78 2.00 -16.32
N GLU A 106 -16.07 0.98 -17.09
CA GLU A 106 -16.01 -0.42 -16.64
C GLU A 106 -14.73 -1.13 -17.06
N MET A 107 -13.96 -0.53 -17.95
CA MET A 107 -12.77 -1.14 -18.55
C MET A 107 -11.63 -0.12 -18.65
N VAL A 108 -10.42 -0.60 -18.41
CA VAL A 108 -9.20 0.19 -18.55
C VAL A 108 -8.20 -0.55 -19.40
N MET A 109 -7.60 0.15 -20.35
CA MET A 109 -6.60 -0.38 -21.28
C MET A 109 -5.18 -0.14 -20.77
N PRO A 110 -4.23 -1.03 -21.12
CA PRO A 110 -2.82 -0.73 -20.88
C PRO A 110 -2.41 0.60 -21.51
N GLY A 111 -1.66 1.42 -20.76
CA GLY A 111 -1.27 2.77 -21.18
C GLY A 111 -2.21 3.87 -20.69
N ASP A 112 -3.36 3.54 -20.15
CA ASP A 112 -4.31 4.52 -19.63
C ASP A 112 -3.87 5.11 -18.29
N ARG A 113 -4.20 6.37 -18.08
CA ARG A 113 -4.22 7.02 -16.77
C ARG A 113 -5.66 7.15 -16.33
N ILE A 114 -5.96 6.72 -15.11
CA ILE A 114 -7.32 6.67 -14.64
C ILE A 114 -7.38 6.84 -13.13
N LYS A 115 -8.51 7.32 -12.64
CA LYS A 115 -8.84 7.29 -11.22
C LYS A 115 -9.51 5.99 -10.89
N MET A 116 -9.15 5.39 -9.76
CA MET A 116 -9.79 4.17 -9.30
C MET A 116 -10.16 4.27 -7.83
N THR A 117 -11.19 3.52 -7.46
CA THR A 117 -11.54 3.23 -6.08
C THR A 117 -11.18 1.78 -5.80
N ALA A 118 -10.43 1.55 -4.74
CA ALA A 118 -9.99 0.21 -4.35
C ALA A 118 -10.44 -0.11 -2.92
N GLU A 119 -10.70 -1.39 -2.69
CA GLU A 119 -11.04 -1.94 -1.38
C GLU A 119 -10.09 -3.10 -1.08
N LEU A 120 -9.24 -2.93 -0.06
CA LEU A 120 -8.29 -3.93 0.38
C LEU A 120 -8.98 -4.97 1.26
N ILE A 121 -8.49 -6.21 1.23
CA ILE A 121 -9.09 -7.31 2.02
C ILE A 121 -8.85 -7.18 3.52
N TYR A 122 -7.85 -6.39 3.94
CA TYR A 122 -7.60 -6.05 5.34
C TYR A 122 -7.00 -4.64 5.46
N PRO A 123 -7.11 -4.01 6.63
CA PRO A 123 -6.61 -2.64 6.81
C PRO A 123 -5.08 -2.56 6.72
N VAL A 124 -4.61 -1.52 6.05
CA VAL A 124 -3.18 -1.22 5.88
C VAL A 124 -2.96 0.26 6.17
N ALA A 125 -1.78 0.61 6.69
CA ALA A 125 -1.40 1.99 6.94
C ALA A 125 -1.21 2.73 5.61
N ILE A 126 -2.23 3.48 5.21
CA ILE A 126 -2.29 4.24 3.95
C ILE A 126 -2.53 5.70 4.27
N GLU A 127 -1.86 6.57 3.54
CA GLU A 127 -2.02 8.02 3.62
C GLU A 127 -2.22 8.62 2.22
N SER A 128 -2.92 9.74 2.15
CA SER A 128 -3.02 10.51 0.92
C SER A 128 -1.64 10.96 0.46
N GLY A 129 -1.37 10.87 -0.83
CA GLY A 129 -0.07 11.16 -1.43
C GLY A 129 0.90 9.98 -1.48
N MET A 130 0.55 8.86 -0.85
CA MET A 130 1.39 7.67 -0.84
C MET A 130 1.37 6.96 -2.19
N ARG A 131 2.54 6.51 -2.64
CA ARG A 131 2.70 5.74 -3.87
C ARG A 131 2.56 4.25 -3.59
N PHE A 132 2.03 3.54 -4.57
CA PHE A 132 1.91 2.09 -4.52
C PHE A 132 2.06 1.48 -5.92
N ALA A 133 2.30 0.18 -5.97
CA ALA A 133 2.32 -0.57 -7.22
C ALA A 133 1.16 -1.56 -7.25
N ILE A 134 0.66 -1.83 -8.45
CA ILE A 134 -0.33 -2.88 -8.71
C ILE A 134 0.43 -4.03 -9.36
N ARG A 135 0.29 -5.22 -8.80
CA ARG A 135 1.02 -6.41 -9.24
C ARG A 135 0.09 -7.57 -9.52
N GLU A 136 0.48 -8.36 -10.52
CA GLU A 136 -0.19 -9.59 -10.91
C GLU A 136 0.86 -10.65 -11.19
N GLY A 137 0.81 -11.77 -10.49
CA GLY A 137 1.74 -12.87 -10.70
C GLY A 137 3.22 -12.49 -10.58
N GLY A 138 3.55 -11.57 -9.67
CA GLY A 138 4.92 -11.11 -9.48
C GLY A 138 5.38 -10.00 -10.43
N ARG A 139 4.54 -9.57 -11.37
CA ARG A 139 4.83 -8.46 -12.29
C ARG A 139 4.11 -7.19 -11.87
N THR A 140 4.78 -6.06 -11.98
CA THR A 140 4.13 -4.75 -11.83
C THR A 140 3.36 -4.43 -13.10
N ILE A 141 2.06 -4.21 -12.98
CA ILE A 141 1.18 -3.88 -14.09
C ILE A 141 0.62 -2.47 -14.03
N GLY A 142 0.84 -1.78 -12.94
CA GLY A 142 0.41 -0.40 -12.76
C GLY A 142 1.12 0.24 -11.58
N ALA A 143 1.05 1.54 -11.54
CA ALA A 143 1.58 2.35 -10.44
C ALA A 143 0.60 3.49 -10.15
N GLY A 144 0.44 3.82 -8.88
CA GLY A 144 -0.52 4.83 -8.49
C GLY A 144 -0.09 5.65 -7.29
N VAL A 145 -0.88 6.70 -7.06
CA VAL A 145 -0.76 7.59 -5.91
C VAL A 145 -2.12 7.69 -5.25
N VAL A 146 -2.17 7.46 -3.95
CA VAL A 146 -3.40 7.60 -3.16
C VAL A 146 -3.82 9.07 -3.17
N SER A 147 -5.01 9.37 -3.69
CA SER A 147 -5.54 10.73 -3.74
C SER A 147 -6.46 11.05 -2.57
N LYS A 148 -7.19 10.04 -2.07
CA LYS A 148 -8.16 10.22 -0.98
C LYS A 148 -8.37 8.93 -0.21
N ILE A 149 -8.43 9.02 1.11
CA ILE A 149 -8.86 7.92 1.98
C ILE A 149 -10.38 7.99 2.12
N VAL A 150 -11.05 6.86 1.91
CA VAL A 150 -12.51 6.74 1.99
C VAL A 150 -12.92 6.09 3.31
N LYS A 151 -12.17 5.06 3.73
CA LYS A 151 -12.56 4.32 4.95
C LYS A 151 -11.39 3.62 5.63
#